data_04b729b117b941d81defdc2aea2a0985
#
_entry.id   04b729b117b941d81defdc2aea2a0985
#
_cell.length_a   1.000
_cell.length_b   1.000
_cell.length_c   1.000
_cell.angle_alpha   90.00
_cell.angle_beta   90.00
_cell.angle_gamma   90.00
#
_symmetry.space_group_name_H-M   'P 1'
#
loop_
_entity.id
_entity.type
_entity.pdbx_description
1 polymer ?
#
loop_
_entity_poly.entity_id
_entity_poly.type
_entity_poly.pdbx_seq_one_letter_code
_entity_poly.pdbx_strand_id
1 'polypeptide(L)'
;MELSDLRREYCQGKLTEADVDSDPFVQFEQWLQQTIDAKLPDPTAMVVATVDEQMQPSQRIVLLKHCDSKGLVFFTNLGSRKAQQLTKNSRV
;
A
#
# COMPACT_ATOMS: atom_id res chain seq x y z
N MET A 1 -21.95 -21.14 -1.46
CA MET A 1 -22.42 -20.09 -0.55
C MET A 1 -22.51 -18.79 -1.30
N GLU A 2 -23.68 -18.18 -1.31
CA GLU A 2 -23.89 -16.90 -2.00
C GLU A 2 -23.68 -15.75 -1.04
N LEU A 3 -22.84 -14.77 -1.43
CA LEU A 3 -22.41 -13.67 -0.56
C LEU A 3 -22.69 -12.29 -1.17
N SER A 4 -23.31 -12.22 -2.34
CA SER A 4 -23.49 -10.96 -3.07
C SER A 4 -24.34 -9.92 -2.35
N ASP A 5 -25.16 -10.34 -1.38
CA ASP A 5 -25.99 -9.41 -0.59
C ASP A 5 -25.27 -8.84 0.64
N LEU A 6 -24.05 -9.32 0.95
CA LEU A 6 -23.26 -8.78 2.04
C LEU A 6 -22.58 -7.51 1.60
N ARG A 7 -23.22 -6.40 1.92
CA ARG A 7 -22.74 -5.06 1.60
C ARG A 7 -22.68 -4.20 2.84
N ARG A 8 -21.83 -3.20 2.78
CA ARG A 8 -21.72 -2.20 3.83
C ARG A 8 -21.59 -0.81 3.19
N GLU A 9 -22.37 0.13 3.68
CA GLU A 9 -22.23 1.53 3.30
C GLU A 9 -21.09 2.18 4.10
N TYR A 10 -20.24 2.92 3.42
CA TYR A 10 -19.11 3.63 4.01
C TYR A 10 -19.47 5.11 4.15
N CYS A 11 -19.79 5.53 5.38
CA CYS A 11 -20.33 6.88 5.67
C CYS A 11 -19.42 7.69 6.61
N GLN A 12 -18.15 7.33 6.76
CA GLN A 12 -17.24 7.96 7.73
C GLN A 12 -16.58 9.24 7.26
N GLY A 13 -16.97 9.77 6.12
CA GLY A 13 -16.43 11.00 5.59
C GLY A 13 -16.72 11.12 4.11
N LYS A 14 -16.34 12.25 3.56
CA LYS A 14 -16.48 12.53 2.14
C LYS A 14 -15.12 12.92 1.57
N LEU A 15 -14.86 12.48 0.36
CA LEU A 15 -13.72 12.93 -0.42
C LEU A 15 -14.26 13.69 -1.62
N THR A 16 -13.90 14.96 -1.72
CA THR A 16 -14.24 15.81 -2.86
C THR A 16 -12.96 16.31 -3.51
N GLU A 17 -13.06 16.77 -4.75
CA GLU A 17 -11.92 17.32 -5.47
C GLU A 17 -11.28 18.51 -4.73
N ALA A 18 -12.08 19.27 -3.97
CA ALA A 18 -11.58 20.38 -3.17
C ALA A 18 -10.76 19.95 -1.97
N ASP A 19 -10.93 18.70 -1.51
CA ASP A 19 -10.28 18.17 -0.30
C ASP A 19 -8.95 17.47 -0.58
N VAL A 20 -8.58 17.31 -1.85
CA VAL A 20 -7.35 16.62 -2.24
C VAL A 20 -6.25 17.59 -2.63
N ASP A 21 -5.02 17.22 -2.32
CA ASP A 21 -3.84 17.96 -2.76
C ASP A 21 -3.56 17.65 -4.24
N SER A 22 -2.98 18.62 -4.95
CA SER A 22 -2.57 18.42 -6.34
C SER A 22 -1.38 17.47 -6.48
N ASP A 23 -0.57 17.33 -5.43
CA ASP A 23 0.56 16.41 -5.37
C ASP A 23 0.11 15.11 -4.68
N PRO A 24 0.10 13.97 -5.39
CA PRO A 24 -0.34 12.70 -4.82
C PRO A 24 0.52 12.22 -3.65
N PHE A 25 1.80 12.58 -3.59
CA PHE A 25 2.66 12.22 -2.46
C PHE A 25 2.27 13.01 -1.21
N VAL A 26 1.98 14.28 -1.35
CA VAL A 26 1.48 15.13 -0.24
C VAL A 26 0.13 14.58 0.25
N GLN A 27 -0.76 14.24 -0.66
CA GLN A 27 -2.06 13.66 -0.30
C GLN A 27 -1.90 12.34 0.44
N PHE A 28 -1.00 11.47 0.00
CA PHE A 28 -0.73 10.20 0.67
C PHE A 28 -0.18 10.44 2.09
N GLU A 29 0.76 11.35 2.25
CA GLU A 29 1.31 11.68 3.57
C GLU A 29 0.25 12.22 4.53
N GLN A 30 -0.68 13.04 4.03
CA GLN A 30 -1.80 13.53 4.84
C GLN A 30 -2.70 12.39 5.31
N TRP A 31 -3.05 11.46 4.43
CA TRP A 31 -3.86 10.30 4.80
C TRP A 31 -3.13 9.37 5.77
N LEU A 32 -1.85 9.16 5.57
CA LEU A 32 -1.04 8.36 6.47
C LEU A 32 -0.99 9.02 7.87
N GLN A 33 -0.79 10.32 7.92
CA GLN A 33 -0.78 11.06 9.19
C GLN A 33 -2.13 10.98 9.91
N GLN A 34 -3.23 11.09 9.18
CA GLN A 34 -4.57 10.91 9.77
C GLN A 34 -4.75 9.51 10.35
N THR A 35 -4.23 8.50 9.68
CA THR A 35 -4.28 7.11 10.14
C THR A 35 -3.48 6.95 11.45
N ILE A 36 -2.30 7.56 11.52
CA ILE A 36 -1.46 7.55 12.72
C ILE A 36 -2.15 8.29 13.86
N ASP A 37 -2.69 9.45 13.60
CA ASP A 37 -3.36 10.29 14.61
C ASP A 37 -4.63 9.61 15.14
N ALA A 38 -5.33 8.88 14.30
CA ALA A 38 -6.50 8.08 14.69
C ALA A 38 -6.12 6.82 15.48
N LYS A 39 -4.83 6.55 15.68
CA LYS A 39 -4.30 5.38 16.40
C LYS A 39 -4.81 4.05 15.84
N LEU A 40 -4.97 3.96 14.52
CA LEU A 40 -5.31 2.71 13.87
C LEU A 40 -4.14 1.73 13.98
N PRO A 41 -4.42 0.42 14.12
CA PRO A 41 -3.35 -0.58 14.20
C PRO A 41 -2.57 -0.66 12.88
N ASP A 42 -1.26 -0.82 12.99
CA ASP A 42 -0.35 -1.05 11.86
C ASP A 42 -0.52 -0.02 10.72
N PRO A 43 -0.43 1.30 11.01
CA PRO A 43 -0.70 2.33 10.01
C PRO A 43 0.26 2.32 8.82
N THR A 44 1.45 1.70 8.96
CA THR A 44 2.45 1.61 7.90
C THR A 44 2.42 0.29 7.14
N ALA A 45 1.53 -0.64 7.52
CA ALA A 45 1.40 -1.91 6.82
C ALA A 45 0.87 -1.68 5.40
N MET A 46 1.51 -2.30 4.44
CA MET A 46 1.08 -2.26 3.04
C MET A 46 1.35 -3.61 2.38
N VAL A 47 0.68 -3.86 1.26
CA VAL A 47 0.87 -5.07 0.47
C VAL A 47 1.77 -4.76 -0.71
N VAL A 48 2.80 -5.58 -0.89
CA VAL A 48 3.68 -5.51 -2.07
C VAL A 48 3.49 -6.78 -2.89
N ALA A 49 3.12 -6.61 -4.14
CA ALA A 49 3.00 -7.70 -5.11
C ALA A 49 4.22 -7.73 -6.02
N THR A 50 4.73 -8.92 -6.27
CA THR A 50 5.83 -9.16 -7.20
C THR A 50 5.46 -10.30 -8.15
N VAL A 51 6.21 -10.47 -9.21
CA VAL A 51 5.93 -11.47 -10.25
C VAL A 51 7.16 -12.32 -10.47
N ASP A 52 7.00 -13.63 -10.54
CA ASP A 52 8.09 -14.55 -10.86
C ASP A 52 8.32 -14.70 -12.38
N GLU A 53 9.24 -15.57 -12.74
CA GLU A 53 9.60 -15.81 -14.16
C GLU A 53 8.46 -16.41 -14.98
N GLN A 54 7.53 -17.12 -14.34
CA GLN A 54 6.35 -17.70 -14.99
C GLN A 54 5.15 -16.72 -14.99
N MET A 55 5.38 -15.45 -14.67
CA MET A 55 4.33 -14.45 -14.58
C MET A 55 3.32 -14.73 -13.44
N GLN A 56 3.72 -15.53 -12.46
CA GLN A 56 2.88 -15.80 -11.29
C GLN A 56 3.05 -14.68 -10.27
N PRO A 57 2.00 -13.95 -9.93
CA PRO A 57 2.07 -12.92 -8.89
C PRO A 57 2.13 -13.56 -7.50
N SER A 58 2.83 -12.87 -6.60
CA SER A 58 2.87 -13.18 -5.17
C SER A 58 2.74 -11.87 -4.41
N GLN A 59 2.12 -11.89 -3.25
CA GLN A 59 1.99 -10.70 -2.43
C GLN A 59 2.21 -11.03 -0.96
N ARG A 60 2.64 -10.02 -0.22
CA ARG A 60 2.92 -10.11 1.22
C ARG A 60 2.81 -8.74 1.86
N ILE A 61 2.59 -8.72 3.15
CA ILE A 61 2.57 -7.48 3.92
C ILE A 61 4.01 -7.08 4.23
N VAL A 62 4.32 -5.81 4.03
CA VAL A 62 5.56 -5.17 4.45
C VAL A 62 5.23 -3.89 5.21
N LEU A 63 6.21 -3.30 5.86
CA LEU A 63 6.03 -2.03 6.57
C LEU A 63 6.69 -0.91 5.79
N LEU A 64 5.94 0.15 5.53
CA LEU A 64 6.48 1.38 4.94
C LEU A 64 7.44 2.02 5.95
N LYS A 65 8.66 2.33 5.50
CA LYS A 65 9.71 2.92 6.35
C LYS A 65 9.98 4.39 6.03
N HIS A 66 9.70 4.80 4.81
CA HIS A 66 9.87 6.18 4.37
C HIS A 66 9.04 6.41 3.11
N CYS A 67 8.54 7.62 2.95
CA CYS A 67 7.90 8.06 1.70
C CYS A 67 8.31 9.50 1.40
N ASP A 68 8.53 9.78 0.14
CA ASP A 68 8.79 11.12 -0.38
C ASP A 68 8.41 11.17 -1.87
N SER A 69 8.73 12.28 -2.53
CA SER A 69 8.43 12.46 -3.96
C SER A 69 9.16 11.46 -4.88
N LYS A 70 10.13 10.72 -4.36
CA LYS A 70 10.87 9.70 -5.10
C LYS A 70 10.23 8.32 -4.99
N GLY A 71 9.36 8.10 -4.01
CA GLY A 71 8.65 6.85 -3.86
C GLY A 71 8.48 6.38 -2.43
N LEU A 72 8.14 5.11 -2.31
CA LEU A 72 7.89 4.42 -1.05
C LEU A 72 9.04 3.47 -0.76
N VAL A 73 9.52 3.47 0.48
CA VAL A 73 10.65 2.63 0.91
C VAL A 73 10.18 1.60 1.92
N PHE A 74 10.54 0.37 1.71
CA PHE A 74 10.42 -0.70 2.68
C PHE A 74 11.74 -1.46 2.78
N PHE A 75 11.98 -2.11 3.92
CA PHE A 75 13.16 -2.92 4.13
C PHE A 75 12.82 -4.40 3.92
N THR A 76 13.75 -5.14 3.33
CA THR A 76 13.56 -6.56 3.07
C THR A 76 14.88 -7.31 3.16
N ASN A 77 14.80 -8.60 3.46
CA ASN A 77 15.94 -9.50 3.36
C ASN A 77 16.22 -9.79 1.88
N LEU A 78 17.46 -9.58 1.45
CA LEU A 78 17.87 -9.82 0.06
C LEU A 78 17.78 -11.29 -0.36
N GLY A 79 17.76 -12.22 0.58
CA GLY A 79 17.54 -13.63 0.33
C GLY A 79 16.07 -14.02 0.26
N SER A 80 15.13 -13.09 0.49
CA SER A 80 13.70 -13.38 0.45
C SER A 80 13.21 -13.68 -0.97
N ARG A 81 12.07 -14.37 -1.06
CA ARG A 81 11.44 -14.67 -2.34
C ARG A 81 11.10 -13.40 -3.13
N LYS A 82 10.58 -12.35 -2.44
CA LYS A 82 10.26 -11.08 -3.10
C LYS A 82 11.52 -10.40 -3.65
N ALA A 83 12.64 -10.41 -2.92
CA ALA A 83 13.89 -9.83 -3.39
C ALA A 83 14.43 -10.57 -4.60
N GLN A 84 14.35 -11.90 -4.62
CA GLN A 84 14.73 -12.71 -5.76
C GLN A 84 13.86 -12.41 -6.98
N GLN A 85 12.55 -12.28 -6.79
CA GLN A 85 11.61 -11.92 -7.85
C GLN A 85 11.88 -10.52 -8.41
N LEU A 86 12.12 -9.53 -7.54
CA LEU A 86 12.42 -8.15 -7.93
C LEU A 86 13.73 -8.03 -8.71
N THR A 87 14.72 -8.88 -8.43
CA THR A 87 15.98 -8.93 -9.18
C THR A 87 15.75 -9.28 -10.65
N LYS A 88 14.79 -10.15 -10.93
CA LYS A 88 14.47 -10.63 -12.27
C LYS A 88 13.38 -9.80 -12.95
N ASN A 89 12.44 -9.28 -12.19
CA ASN A 89 11.38 -8.42 -12.68
C ASN A 89 11.14 -7.31 -11.66
N SER A 90 11.54 -6.10 -12.00
CA SER A 90 11.42 -4.93 -11.12
C SER A 90 10.01 -4.35 -11.02
N ARG A 91 9.06 -4.89 -11.74
CA ARG A 91 7.65 -4.44 -11.64
C ARG A 91 7.05 -4.89 -10.32
N VAL A 92 6.43 -3.95 -9.66
CA VAL A 92 5.86 -4.14 -8.33
C VAL A 92 4.62 -3.27 -8.16
#